data_e67b29366c5ee1acc907cbd414d861e0
#
_entry.id   e67b29366c5ee1acc907cbd414d861e0
#
_cell.length_a   1.000
_cell.length_b   1.000
_cell.length_c   1.000
_cell.angle_alpha   90.00
_cell.angle_beta   90.00
_cell.angle_gamma   90.00
#
_symmetry.space_group_name_H-M   'P 1'
#
loop_
_entity.id
_entity.type
_entity.pdbx_description
1 polymer ?
#
loop_
_entity_poly.entity_id
_entity_poly.type
_entity_poly.pdbx_seq_one_letter_code
_entity_poly.pdbx_strand_id
1 'polypeptide(L)'
;MHPLFRRWLCLAILFAPVAHVLAAPAEDAAQRWTRFEPEFQNFATTDRAHPPVPGGILFVGSSIFRQWTTVPKQMAPLPVLNRAFGGSRTDDQLMRFEQLVPVYAPKIIVYYCGSNDLKATPPDAPDQIFARFREFSERVRARFPATLIVFVSSTRAPDRVERWAQVDHFNALAHAYCANTPGHTFIDVNPALVDAAGHPRLELYKDDKLHFHPLAYVEFTRLIKPVLERLWREVASVAQAGDTAAQPQRSPESAPNK
;
A
#
# COMPACT_ATOMS: atom_id res chain seq x y z
N MET A 1 -18.31 69.37 -53.92
CA MET A 1 -18.29 69.29 -52.45
C MET A 1 -19.12 68.05 -52.05
N HIS A 2 -18.42 66.91 -51.69
CA HIS A 2 -19.07 65.74 -51.17
C HIS A 2 -18.61 65.50 -49.71
N PRO A 3 -19.49 65.28 -48.74
CA PRO A 3 -19.08 64.92 -47.39
C PRO A 3 -18.87 63.40 -47.26
N LEU A 4 -17.69 63.01 -46.77
CA LEU A 4 -17.31 61.65 -46.41
C LEU A 4 -18.05 61.21 -45.12
N PHE A 5 -18.91 60.23 -45.24
CA PHE A 5 -19.50 59.54 -44.08
C PHE A 5 -18.47 58.54 -43.48
N ARG A 6 -17.92 58.83 -42.31
CA ARG A 6 -17.10 57.91 -41.49
C ARG A 6 -18.05 56.96 -40.74
N ARG A 7 -18.11 55.67 -41.17
CA ARG A 7 -18.79 54.62 -40.41
C ARG A 7 -17.85 54.17 -39.28
N TRP A 8 -18.28 54.41 -38.05
CA TRP A 8 -17.68 53.80 -36.87
C TRP A 8 -18.21 52.39 -36.71
N LEU A 9 -17.30 51.39 -36.81
CA LEU A 9 -17.62 49.98 -36.53
C LEU A 9 -17.41 49.76 -35.00
N CYS A 10 -18.51 49.73 -34.23
CA CYS A 10 -18.46 49.36 -32.84
C CYS A 10 -18.23 47.84 -32.73
N LEU A 11 -17.04 47.39 -32.37
CA LEU A 11 -16.71 46.01 -32.08
C LEU A 11 -17.26 45.72 -30.68
N ALA A 12 -18.39 45.00 -30.58
CA ALA A 12 -18.91 44.50 -29.31
C ALA A 12 -18.08 43.29 -28.87
N ILE A 13 -17.23 43.44 -27.89
CA ILE A 13 -16.51 42.35 -27.26
C ILE A 13 -17.51 41.64 -26.33
N LEU A 14 -17.98 40.48 -26.74
CA LEU A 14 -18.79 39.58 -25.92
C LEU A 14 -17.86 38.93 -24.88
N PHE A 15 -17.91 39.39 -23.65
CA PHE A 15 -17.33 38.70 -22.49
C PHE A 15 -18.24 37.50 -22.17
N ALA A 16 -17.82 36.30 -22.56
CA ALA A 16 -18.41 35.07 -22.01
C ALA A 16 -18.01 34.94 -20.54
N PRO A 17 -18.93 34.67 -19.60
CA PRO A 17 -18.57 34.41 -18.24
C PRO A 17 -17.77 33.11 -18.16
N VAL A 18 -16.51 33.18 -17.76
CA VAL A 18 -15.73 32.01 -17.39
C VAL A 18 -16.33 31.47 -16.10
N ALA A 19 -17.12 30.41 -16.20
CA ALA A 19 -17.59 29.68 -15.04
C ALA A 19 -16.38 29.12 -14.31
N HIS A 20 -16.01 29.71 -13.19
CA HIS A 20 -15.05 29.15 -12.27
C HIS A 20 -15.69 27.90 -11.66
N VAL A 21 -15.31 26.74 -12.17
CA VAL A 21 -15.59 25.48 -11.48
C VAL A 21 -14.76 25.53 -10.19
N LEU A 22 -15.42 25.89 -9.09
CA LEU A 22 -14.83 25.79 -7.77
C LEU A 22 -14.50 24.31 -7.54
N ALA A 23 -13.23 23.96 -7.54
CA ALA A 23 -12.79 22.64 -7.13
C ALA A 23 -13.32 22.39 -5.71
N ALA A 24 -13.90 21.21 -5.48
CA ALA A 24 -14.32 20.83 -4.14
C ALA A 24 -13.12 20.96 -3.18
N PRO A 25 -13.32 21.50 -1.98
CA PRO A 25 -12.25 21.63 -1.01
C PRO A 25 -11.63 20.24 -0.74
N ALA A 26 -10.29 20.20 -0.65
CA ALA A 26 -9.61 18.96 -0.31
C ALA A 26 -10.10 18.48 1.06
N GLU A 27 -10.43 17.18 1.16
CA GLU A 27 -10.84 16.54 2.42
C GLU A 27 -9.69 16.71 3.44
N ASP A 28 -9.96 17.32 4.57
CA ASP A 28 -8.95 17.53 5.60
C ASP A 28 -8.61 16.24 6.39
N ALA A 29 -7.53 16.26 7.17
CA ALA A 29 -7.07 15.10 7.92
C ALA A 29 -8.10 14.63 8.97
N ALA A 30 -8.87 15.54 9.57
CA ALA A 30 -9.89 15.19 10.57
C ALA A 30 -11.08 14.48 9.92
N GLN A 31 -11.51 14.94 8.73
CA GLN A 31 -12.58 14.28 7.97
C GLN A 31 -12.14 12.88 7.53
N ARG A 32 -10.90 12.72 7.06
CA ARG A 32 -10.35 11.41 6.67
C ARG A 32 -10.19 10.49 7.87
N TRP A 33 -9.77 11.01 9.02
CA TRP A 33 -9.74 10.24 10.27
C TRP A 33 -11.13 9.69 10.58
N THR A 34 -12.14 10.55 10.61
CA THR A 34 -13.53 10.16 10.89
C THR A 34 -14.09 9.16 9.87
N ARG A 35 -13.76 9.32 8.58
CA ARG A 35 -14.17 8.41 7.52
C ARG A 35 -13.69 6.98 7.73
N PHE A 36 -12.49 6.77 8.25
CA PHE A 36 -11.94 5.43 8.47
C PHE A 36 -12.27 4.84 9.83
N GLU A 37 -12.80 5.62 10.75
CA GLU A 37 -13.11 5.15 12.11
C GLU A 37 -13.98 3.88 12.15
N PRO A 38 -15.06 3.73 11.35
CA PRO A 38 -15.85 2.51 11.32
C PRO A 38 -15.06 1.25 10.95
N GLU A 39 -14.10 1.35 10.02
CA GLU A 39 -13.23 0.23 9.61
C GLU A 39 -12.32 -0.20 10.77
N PHE A 40 -11.71 0.77 11.47
CA PHE A 40 -10.85 0.50 12.62
C PHE A 40 -11.63 -0.05 13.83
N GLN A 41 -12.84 0.41 14.06
CA GLN A 41 -13.74 -0.17 15.06
C GLN A 41 -14.12 -1.61 14.72
N ASN A 42 -14.34 -1.91 13.41
CA ASN A 42 -14.57 -3.27 12.94
C ASN A 42 -13.35 -4.16 13.16
N PHE A 43 -12.12 -3.67 12.86
CA PHE A 43 -10.90 -4.40 13.18
C PHE A 43 -10.81 -4.73 14.67
N ALA A 44 -10.98 -3.73 15.54
CA ALA A 44 -10.93 -3.93 16.99
C ALA A 44 -12.02 -4.89 17.50
N THR A 45 -13.20 -4.88 16.90
CA THR A 45 -14.30 -5.79 17.28
C THR A 45 -13.99 -7.22 16.84
N THR A 46 -13.50 -7.40 15.61
CA THR A 46 -13.10 -8.69 15.09
C THR A 46 -11.94 -9.28 15.89
N ASP A 47 -10.95 -8.46 16.27
CA ASP A 47 -9.78 -8.89 17.04
C ASP A 47 -10.14 -9.28 18.47
N ARG A 48 -11.14 -8.65 19.07
CA ARG A 48 -11.66 -9.09 20.38
C ARG A 48 -12.37 -10.44 20.31
N ALA A 49 -13.10 -10.70 19.23
CA ALA A 49 -13.80 -11.96 19.02
C ALA A 49 -12.84 -13.10 18.60
N HIS A 50 -11.83 -12.77 17.81
CA HIS A 50 -10.85 -13.69 17.23
C HIS A 50 -9.46 -13.07 17.33
N PRO A 51 -8.79 -13.14 18.50
CA PRO A 51 -7.49 -12.50 18.69
C PRO A 51 -6.46 -13.00 17.69
N PRO A 52 -5.87 -12.12 16.87
CA PRO A 52 -4.81 -12.54 15.95
C PRO A 52 -3.55 -12.90 16.72
N VAL A 53 -2.83 -13.90 16.21
CA VAL A 53 -1.52 -14.27 16.79
C VAL A 53 -0.52 -13.16 16.45
N PRO A 54 0.13 -12.53 17.46
CA PRO A 54 1.16 -11.53 17.21
C PRO A 54 2.35 -12.11 16.43
N GLY A 55 3.04 -11.26 15.69
CA GLY A 55 4.24 -11.67 14.95
C GLY A 55 3.95 -12.42 13.64
N GLY A 56 2.74 -12.31 13.11
CA GLY A 56 2.40 -12.83 11.79
C GLY A 56 2.83 -11.92 10.63
N ILE A 57 2.22 -12.14 9.47
CA ILE A 57 2.38 -11.34 8.25
C ILE A 57 1.18 -10.39 8.15
N LEU A 58 1.45 -9.09 8.18
CA LEU A 58 0.42 -8.06 8.15
C LEU A 58 0.33 -7.42 6.77
N PHE A 59 -0.83 -7.53 6.12
CA PHE A 59 -1.15 -6.80 4.90
C PHE A 59 -1.77 -5.45 5.27
N VAL A 60 -1.15 -4.36 4.81
CA VAL A 60 -1.61 -2.97 5.00
C VAL A 60 -1.70 -2.26 3.66
N GLY A 61 -2.61 -1.32 3.53
CA GLY A 61 -2.75 -0.54 2.31
C GLY A 61 -4.19 -0.16 2.00
N SER A 62 -4.48 0.01 0.70
CA SER A 62 -5.74 0.58 0.22
C SER A 62 -6.74 -0.48 -0.29
N SER A 63 -7.72 -0.03 -1.10
CA SER A 63 -8.85 -0.86 -1.55
C SER A 63 -8.48 -2.15 -2.27
N ILE A 64 -7.35 -2.19 -2.97
CA ILE A 64 -6.90 -3.40 -3.67
C ILE A 64 -6.64 -4.52 -2.65
N PHE A 65 -5.92 -4.25 -1.58
CA PHE A 65 -5.72 -5.26 -0.54
C PHE A 65 -6.97 -5.46 0.33
N ARG A 66 -7.72 -4.39 0.64
CA ARG A 66 -8.99 -4.54 1.38
C ARG A 66 -9.96 -5.50 0.71
N GLN A 67 -10.08 -5.44 -0.63
CA GLN A 67 -10.96 -6.32 -1.39
C GLN A 67 -10.40 -7.74 -1.58
N TRP A 68 -9.15 -7.99 -1.23
CA TRP A 68 -8.56 -9.32 -1.25
C TRP A 68 -8.93 -10.11 0.00
N THR A 69 -10.22 -10.42 0.14
CA THR A 69 -10.77 -11.09 1.33
C THR A 69 -10.29 -12.53 1.49
N THR A 70 -9.83 -13.15 0.40
CA THR A 70 -9.33 -14.54 0.39
C THR A 70 -7.83 -14.64 0.68
N VAL A 71 -7.12 -13.54 0.94
CA VAL A 71 -5.66 -13.55 1.13
C VAL A 71 -5.20 -14.51 2.23
N PRO A 72 -5.86 -14.65 3.41
CA PRO A 72 -5.42 -15.62 4.41
C PRO A 72 -5.49 -17.07 3.91
N LYS A 73 -6.55 -17.41 3.16
CA LYS A 73 -6.71 -18.75 2.58
C LYS A 73 -5.69 -19.00 1.46
N GLN A 74 -5.46 -18.03 0.58
CA GLN A 74 -4.53 -18.18 -0.54
C GLN A 74 -3.07 -18.23 -0.10
N MET A 75 -2.73 -17.56 0.99
CA MET A 75 -1.38 -17.56 1.56
C MET A 75 -1.14 -18.73 2.53
N ALA A 76 -2.15 -19.53 2.90
CA ALA A 76 -1.97 -20.65 3.80
C ALA A 76 -0.80 -21.55 3.38
N PRO A 77 0.05 -22.06 4.32
CA PRO A 77 -0.11 -22.03 5.78
C PRO A 77 0.47 -20.77 6.48
N LEU A 78 0.87 -19.73 5.76
CA LEU A 78 1.44 -18.52 6.36
C LEU A 78 0.39 -17.79 7.24
N PRO A 79 0.78 -17.29 8.43
CA PRO A 79 -0.12 -16.60 9.35
C PRO A 79 -0.39 -15.16 8.87
N VAL A 80 -1.28 -15.00 7.90
CA VAL A 80 -1.58 -13.71 7.26
C VAL A 80 -2.80 -13.05 7.87
N LEU A 81 -2.66 -11.77 8.21
CA LEU A 81 -3.71 -10.87 8.65
C LEU A 81 -3.84 -9.69 7.68
N ASN A 82 -5.05 -9.41 7.19
CA ASN A 82 -5.31 -8.26 6.34
C ASN A 82 -5.97 -7.12 7.14
N ARG A 83 -5.30 -5.97 7.18
CA ARG A 83 -5.78 -4.73 7.81
C ARG A 83 -5.73 -3.53 6.86
N ALA A 84 -5.82 -3.80 5.55
CA ALA A 84 -5.96 -2.76 4.56
C ALA A 84 -7.34 -2.10 4.63
N PHE A 85 -7.40 -0.78 4.41
CA PHE A 85 -8.64 0.00 4.46
C PHE A 85 -8.86 0.79 3.17
N GLY A 86 -10.09 0.75 2.67
CA GLY A 86 -10.43 1.19 1.31
C GLY A 86 -10.33 2.70 1.11
N GLY A 87 -9.75 3.12 -0.02
CA GLY A 87 -9.63 4.54 -0.36
C GLY A 87 -8.53 5.29 0.37
N SER A 88 -7.71 4.60 1.17
CA SER A 88 -6.60 5.23 1.91
C SER A 88 -5.48 5.68 0.98
N ARG A 89 -4.84 6.78 1.37
CA ARG A 89 -3.62 7.34 0.80
C ARG A 89 -2.43 7.01 1.70
N THR A 90 -1.23 7.33 1.24
CA THR A 90 0.00 7.08 2.01
C THR A 90 0.06 7.88 3.32
N ASP A 91 -0.48 9.08 3.36
CA ASP A 91 -0.61 9.87 4.59
C ASP A 91 -1.64 9.29 5.58
N ASP A 92 -2.70 8.62 5.09
CA ASP A 92 -3.64 7.89 5.96
C ASP A 92 -2.98 6.68 6.63
N GLN A 93 -2.06 5.99 5.93
CA GLN A 93 -1.27 4.90 6.51
C GLN A 93 -0.38 5.41 7.66
N LEU A 94 0.21 6.60 7.51
CA LEU A 94 0.99 7.26 8.56
C LEU A 94 0.11 7.70 9.73
N MET A 95 -1.03 8.30 9.45
CA MET A 95 -1.99 8.79 10.45
C MET A 95 -2.52 7.66 11.32
N ARG A 96 -2.77 6.48 10.74
CA ARG A 96 -3.29 5.29 11.42
C ARG A 96 -2.20 4.31 11.89
N PHE A 97 -0.92 4.69 11.81
CA PHE A 97 0.21 3.82 12.09
C PHE A 97 0.10 3.08 13.43
N GLU A 98 -0.22 3.81 14.52
CA GLU A 98 -0.30 3.22 15.87
C GLU A 98 -1.45 2.21 16.02
N GLN A 99 -2.50 2.32 15.21
CA GLN A 99 -3.62 1.36 15.19
C GLN A 99 -3.38 0.20 14.22
N LEU A 100 -2.41 0.33 13.29
CA LEU A 100 -2.12 -0.67 12.27
C LEU A 100 -0.95 -1.59 12.63
N VAL A 101 0.17 -1.05 13.09
CA VAL A 101 1.42 -1.81 13.16
C VAL A 101 1.71 -2.30 14.58
N PRO A 102 1.78 -1.43 15.62
CA PRO A 102 2.15 -1.87 16.97
C PRO A 102 1.19 -2.89 17.57
N VAL A 103 -0.10 -2.81 17.23
CA VAL A 103 -1.15 -3.71 17.74
C VAL A 103 -0.87 -5.17 17.39
N TYR A 104 -0.26 -5.43 16.22
CA TYR A 104 -0.02 -6.79 15.71
C TYR A 104 1.44 -7.22 15.82
N ALA A 105 2.37 -6.30 16.09
CA ALA A 105 3.82 -6.56 16.18
C ALA A 105 4.33 -7.49 15.05
N PRO A 106 4.08 -7.18 13.77
CA PRO A 106 4.29 -8.12 12.67
C PRO A 106 5.78 -8.41 12.44
N LYS A 107 6.09 -9.63 12.04
CA LYS A 107 7.42 -10.02 11.56
C LYS A 107 7.63 -9.63 10.08
N ILE A 108 6.55 -9.60 9.31
CA ILE A 108 6.57 -9.15 7.92
C ILE A 108 5.39 -8.22 7.69
N ILE A 109 5.62 -7.09 7.03
CA ILE A 109 4.57 -6.20 6.52
C ILE A 109 4.55 -6.29 5.01
N VAL A 110 3.38 -6.49 4.42
CA VAL A 110 3.13 -6.39 2.98
C VAL A 110 2.35 -5.10 2.74
N TYR A 111 2.97 -4.16 2.07
CA TYR A 111 2.46 -2.80 1.89
C TYR A 111 2.03 -2.55 0.44
N TYR A 112 0.80 -2.03 0.26
CA TYR A 112 0.26 -1.59 -1.02
C TYR A 112 -0.52 -0.29 -0.84
N CYS A 113 0.03 0.87 -1.23
CA CYS A 113 -0.64 2.17 -1.18
C CYS A 113 0.04 3.15 -2.15
N GLY A 114 -0.68 4.22 -2.57
CA GLY A 114 -0.14 5.29 -3.41
C GLY A 114 -1.03 5.67 -4.60
N SER A 115 -1.85 4.76 -5.12
CA SER A 115 -2.70 5.05 -6.29
C SER A 115 -3.81 6.08 -6.02
N ASN A 116 -4.28 6.19 -4.77
CA ASN A 116 -5.28 7.18 -4.37
C ASN A 116 -4.67 8.58 -4.16
N ASP A 117 -3.40 8.64 -3.81
CA ASP A 117 -2.64 9.88 -3.70
C ASP A 117 -2.56 10.60 -5.04
N LEU A 118 -2.33 9.86 -6.12
CA LEU A 118 -2.34 10.38 -7.50
C LEU A 118 -3.73 10.86 -7.95
N LYS A 119 -4.83 10.41 -7.30
CA LYS A 119 -6.20 10.85 -7.57
C LYS A 119 -6.64 12.02 -6.70
N ALA A 120 -5.89 12.40 -5.67
CA ALA A 120 -6.21 13.51 -4.80
C ALA A 120 -6.36 14.82 -5.60
N THR A 121 -7.03 15.81 -5.00
CA THR A 121 -7.20 17.13 -5.60
C THR A 121 -6.65 18.20 -4.65
N PRO A 122 -5.50 18.81 -4.98
CA PRO A 122 -4.59 18.47 -6.09
C PRO A 122 -3.94 17.08 -5.90
N PRO A 123 -3.49 16.43 -7.00
CA PRO A 123 -2.80 15.14 -6.90
C PRO A 123 -1.43 15.32 -6.24
N ASP A 124 -1.05 14.34 -5.41
CA ASP A 124 0.29 14.30 -4.85
C ASP A 124 1.33 13.90 -5.90
N ALA A 125 2.52 14.48 -5.82
CA ALA A 125 3.64 14.08 -6.68
C ALA A 125 4.18 12.70 -6.27
N PRO A 126 4.70 11.88 -7.21
CA PRO A 126 5.28 10.58 -6.90
C PRO A 126 6.33 10.59 -5.81
N ASP A 127 7.18 11.64 -5.77
CA ASP A 127 8.21 11.82 -4.74
C ASP A 127 7.61 12.05 -3.34
N GLN A 128 6.49 12.76 -3.24
CA GLN A 128 5.76 12.97 -1.97
C GLN A 128 5.15 11.65 -1.48
N ILE A 129 4.54 10.88 -2.39
CA ILE A 129 3.97 9.57 -2.11
C ILE A 129 5.06 8.63 -1.60
N PHE A 130 6.21 8.61 -2.29
CA PHE A 130 7.37 7.82 -1.89
C PHE A 130 7.95 8.28 -0.54
N ALA A 131 8.05 9.59 -0.29
CA ALA A 131 8.55 10.10 0.99
C ALA A 131 7.70 9.62 2.17
N ARG A 132 6.36 9.54 2.02
CA ARG A 132 5.46 9.00 3.05
C ARG A 132 5.61 7.49 3.23
N PHE A 133 5.81 6.71 2.16
CA PHE A 133 6.14 5.29 2.29
C PHE A 133 7.46 5.10 3.02
N ARG A 134 8.49 5.89 2.68
CA ARG A 134 9.79 5.84 3.38
C ARG A 134 9.62 6.17 4.87
N GLU A 135 8.86 7.20 5.21
CA GLU A 135 8.56 7.53 6.60
C GLU A 135 7.83 6.39 7.32
N PHE A 136 6.84 5.76 6.67
CA PHE A 136 6.17 4.58 7.22
C PHE A 136 7.17 3.47 7.53
N SER A 137 8.05 3.17 6.59
CA SER A 137 9.11 2.17 6.73
C SER A 137 10.08 2.51 7.87
N GLU A 138 10.50 3.78 7.98
CA GLU A 138 11.39 4.25 9.06
C GLU A 138 10.72 4.12 10.44
N ARG A 139 9.43 4.45 10.57
CA ARG A 139 8.64 4.23 11.80
C ARG A 139 8.56 2.74 12.17
N VAL A 140 8.33 1.87 11.19
CA VAL A 140 8.35 0.41 11.43
C VAL A 140 9.72 -0.02 11.97
N ARG A 141 10.81 0.37 11.32
CA ARG A 141 12.17 -0.01 11.72
C ARG A 141 12.57 0.53 13.09
N ALA A 142 12.15 1.73 13.43
CA ALA A 142 12.37 2.32 14.75
C ALA A 142 11.67 1.53 15.86
N ARG A 143 10.47 1.03 15.61
CA ARG A 143 9.66 0.31 16.59
C ARG A 143 9.92 -1.20 16.60
N PHE A 144 10.19 -1.77 15.43
CA PHE A 144 10.36 -3.21 15.19
C PHE A 144 11.53 -3.44 14.22
N PRO A 145 12.78 -3.33 14.67
CA PRO A 145 13.97 -3.33 13.81
C PRO A 145 14.16 -4.63 13.00
N ALA A 146 13.59 -5.74 13.48
CA ALA A 146 13.65 -7.05 12.82
C ALA A 146 12.49 -7.30 11.82
N THR A 147 11.50 -6.39 11.74
CA THR A 147 10.37 -6.53 10.81
C THR A 147 10.83 -6.34 9.36
N LEU A 148 10.51 -7.31 8.52
CA LEU A 148 10.75 -7.22 7.08
C LEU A 148 9.58 -6.47 6.39
N ILE A 149 9.89 -5.69 5.36
CA ILE A 149 8.89 -4.92 4.61
C ILE A 149 8.89 -5.37 3.14
N VAL A 150 7.74 -5.80 2.67
CA VAL A 150 7.49 -6.15 1.26
C VAL A 150 6.62 -5.07 0.65
N PHE A 151 7.18 -4.28 -0.25
CA PHE A 151 6.42 -3.32 -1.04
C PHE A 151 5.89 -4.00 -2.30
N VAL A 152 4.57 -3.98 -2.48
CA VAL A 152 3.92 -4.44 -3.71
C VAL A 152 3.62 -3.23 -4.59
N SER A 153 4.04 -3.27 -5.85
CA SER A 153 3.92 -2.15 -6.79
C SER A 153 2.49 -1.63 -6.89
N SER A 154 2.33 -0.31 -6.95
CA SER A 154 1.08 0.31 -7.38
C SER A 154 0.75 -0.13 -8.80
N THR A 155 -0.53 -0.45 -9.05
CA THR A 155 -0.98 -1.01 -10.32
C THR A 155 -1.29 0.08 -11.36
N ARG A 156 -0.94 -0.20 -12.62
CA ARG A 156 -1.37 0.57 -13.78
C ARG A 156 -2.82 0.22 -14.10
N ALA A 157 -3.75 0.97 -13.51
CA ALA A 157 -5.17 0.73 -13.73
C ALA A 157 -5.63 1.28 -15.08
N PRO A 158 -6.44 0.53 -15.88
CA PRO A 158 -6.92 0.98 -17.18
C PRO A 158 -7.83 2.23 -17.12
N ASP A 159 -8.47 2.52 -15.98
CA ASP A 159 -9.25 3.76 -15.78
C ASP A 159 -8.40 5.01 -15.60
N ARG A 160 -7.06 4.87 -15.53
CA ARG A 160 -6.10 5.94 -15.18
C ARG A 160 -4.85 5.92 -16.05
N VAL A 161 -5.00 5.67 -17.34
CA VAL A 161 -3.86 5.57 -18.29
C VAL A 161 -3.00 6.85 -18.26
N GLU A 162 -3.62 8.00 -18.10
CA GLU A 162 -2.94 9.30 -18.01
C GLU A 162 -2.01 9.43 -16.80
N ARG A 163 -2.13 8.53 -15.83
CA ARG A 163 -1.32 8.52 -14.60
C ARG A 163 -0.28 7.41 -14.55
N TRP A 164 -0.18 6.58 -15.58
CA TRP A 164 0.76 5.46 -15.59
C TRP A 164 2.21 5.92 -15.43
N ALA A 165 2.59 7.05 -16.04
CA ALA A 165 3.93 7.59 -15.89
C ALA A 165 4.25 7.96 -14.42
N GLN A 166 3.26 8.51 -13.68
CA GLN A 166 3.44 8.80 -12.25
C GLN A 166 3.47 7.53 -11.41
N VAL A 167 2.66 6.52 -11.75
CA VAL A 167 2.70 5.19 -11.09
C VAL A 167 4.07 4.56 -11.28
N ASP A 168 4.61 4.61 -12.50
CA ASP A 168 5.93 4.05 -12.82
C ASP A 168 7.05 4.77 -12.07
N HIS A 169 7.00 6.09 -12.02
CA HIS A 169 7.97 6.89 -11.27
C HIS A 169 7.94 6.50 -9.78
N PHE A 170 6.77 6.47 -9.16
CA PHE A 170 6.61 6.04 -7.78
C PHE A 170 7.12 4.62 -7.52
N ASN A 171 6.76 3.68 -8.40
CA ASN A 171 7.25 2.29 -8.31
C ASN A 171 8.77 2.20 -8.46
N ALA A 172 9.37 2.99 -9.35
CA ALA A 172 10.82 3.04 -9.52
C ALA A 172 11.54 3.55 -8.26
N LEU A 173 11.02 4.61 -7.62
CA LEU A 173 11.56 5.12 -6.35
C LEU A 173 11.46 4.06 -5.23
N ALA A 174 10.30 3.41 -5.11
CA ALA A 174 10.10 2.35 -4.11
C ALA A 174 11.00 1.13 -4.39
N HIS A 175 11.15 0.72 -5.64
CA HIS A 175 12.05 -0.37 -6.04
C HIS A 175 13.51 -0.05 -5.69
N ALA A 176 13.99 1.14 -6.05
CA ALA A 176 15.36 1.57 -5.74
C ALA A 176 15.60 1.62 -4.22
N TYR A 177 14.62 2.10 -3.44
CA TYR A 177 14.71 2.12 -1.98
C TYR A 177 14.77 0.71 -1.40
N CYS A 178 13.89 -0.19 -1.82
CA CYS A 178 13.87 -1.58 -1.35
C CYS A 178 15.17 -2.31 -1.70
N ALA A 179 15.72 -2.10 -2.90
CA ALA A 179 16.97 -2.72 -3.33
C ALA A 179 18.20 -2.29 -2.50
N ASN A 180 18.17 -1.07 -1.94
CA ASN A 180 19.28 -0.49 -1.19
C ASN A 180 19.04 -0.47 0.34
N THR A 181 17.94 -1.02 0.83
CA THR A 181 17.59 -1.01 2.25
C THR A 181 17.45 -2.43 2.77
N PRO A 182 18.33 -2.90 3.68
CA PRO A 182 18.24 -4.23 4.27
C PRO A 182 16.85 -4.48 4.89
N GLY A 183 16.34 -5.70 4.72
CA GLY A 183 15.03 -6.10 5.24
C GLY A 183 13.85 -5.62 4.37
N HIS A 184 14.10 -5.05 3.19
CA HIS A 184 13.08 -4.64 2.24
C HIS A 184 13.08 -5.52 0.99
N THR A 185 11.90 -5.73 0.43
CA THR A 185 11.71 -6.46 -0.83
C THR A 185 10.66 -5.73 -1.66
N PHE A 186 10.90 -5.57 -2.96
CA PHE A 186 9.93 -5.04 -3.91
C PHE A 186 9.36 -6.18 -4.77
N ILE A 187 8.03 -6.19 -4.95
CA ILE A 187 7.35 -7.14 -5.84
C ILE A 187 6.56 -6.33 -6.87
N ASP A 188 6.91 -6.47 -8.15
CA ASP A 188 6.10 -5.90 -9.22
C ASP A 188 4.99 -6.86 -9.63
N VAL A 189 3.74 -6.43 -9.47
CA VAL A 189 2.55 -7.19 -9.89
C VAL A 189 2.01 -6.75 -11.26
N ASN A 190 2.52 -5.65 -11.83
CA ASN A 190 2.04 -5.12 -13.12
C ASN A 190 2.24 -6.08 -14.30
N PRO A 191 3.33 -6.87 -14.40
CA PRO A 191 3.48 -7.83 -15.47
C PRO A 191 2.37 -8.88 -15.54
N ALA A 192 1.73 -9.23 -14.41
CA ALA A 192 0.61 -10.15 -14.39
C ALA A 192 -0.71 -9.55 -14.90
N LEU A 193 -0.77 -8.23 -15.00
CA LEU A 193 -1.97 -7.46 -15.37
C LEU A 193 -2.03 -7.10 -16.86
N VAL A 194 -1.03 -7.49 -17.63
CA VAL A 194 -0.95 -7.25 -19.08
C VAL A 194 -0.80 -8.56 -19.84
N ASP A 195 -1.25 -8.55 -21.10
CA ASP A 195 -1.02 -9.63 -22.05
C ASP A 195 0.39 -9.60 -22.67
N ALA A 196 0.69 -10.52 -23.56
CA ALA A 196 1.97 -10.59 -24.25
C ALA A 196 2.28 -9.39 -25.14
N ALA A 197 1.27 -8.61 -25.54
CA ALA A 197 1.40 -7.38 -26.30
C ALA A 197 1.51 -6.13 -25.41
N GLY A 198 1.41 -6.29 -24.08
CA GLY A 198 1.47 -5.19 -23.11
C GLY A 198 0.12 -4.50 -22.88
N HIS A 199 -0.97 -5.02 -23.41
CA HIS A 199 -2.31 -4.46 -23.18
C HIS A 199 -2.87 -4.96 -21.84
N PRO A 200 -3.67 -4.13 -21.13
CA PRO A 200 -4.33 -4.55 -19.91
C PRO A 200 -5.24 -5.78 -20.11
N ARG A 201 -5.09 -6.77 -19.26
CA ARG A 201 -5.95 -7.95 -19.18
C ARG A 201 -7.27 -7.56 -18.52
N LEU A 202 -8.23 -7.04 -19.31
CA LEU A 202 -9.48 -6.46 -18.82
C LEU A 202 -10.33 -7.46 -18.04
N GLU A 203 -10.22 -8.76 -18.33
CA GLU A 203 -10.90 -9.83 -17.60
C GLU A 203 -10.48 -9.94 -16.12
N LEU A 204 -9.37 -9.32 -15.75
CA LEU A 204 -8.91 -9.24 -14.35
C LEU A 204 -9.55 -8.10 -13.57
N TYR A 205 -10.14 -7.11 -14.27
CA TYR A 205 -10.68 -5.90 -13.68
C TYR A 205 -12.20 -5.94 -13.60
N LYS A 206 -12.75 -5.30 -12.57
CA LYS A 206 -14.18 -5.00 -12.47
C LYS A 206 -14.57 -3.92 -13.49
N ASP A 207 -15.85 -3.63 -13.61
CA ASP A 207 -16.40 -2.64 -14.56
C ASP A 207 -15.79 -1.24 -14.39
N ASP A 208 -15.35 -0.91 -13.17
CA ASP A 208 -14.65 0.35 -12.87
C ASP A 208 -13.21 0.41 -13.39
N LYS A 209 -12.70 -0.67 -14.00
CA LYS A 209 -11.34 -0.80 -14.57
C LYS A 209 -10.21 -0.41 -13.61
N LEU A 210 -10.48 -0.48 -12.32
CA LEU A 210 -9.55 -0.18 -11.22
C LEU A 210 -9.43 -1.35 -10.25
N HIS A 211 -10.58 -1.83 -9.75
CA HIS A 211 -10.62 -2.93 -8.81
C HIS A 211 -10.64 -4.28 -9.54
N PHE A 212 -10.28 -5.33 -8.82
CA PHE A 212 -10.01 -6.63 -9.41
C PHE A 212 -11.12 -7.65 -9.17
N HIS A 213 -11.28 -8.54 -10.14
CA HIS A 213 -11.96 -9.81 -9.99
C HIS A 213 -11.07 -10.82 -9.23
N PRO A 214 -11.65 -11.90 -8.67
CA PRO A 214 -10.88 -12.91 -7.92
C PRO A 214 -9.68 -13.49 -8.67
N LEU A 215 -9.76 -13.59 -10.01
CA LEU A 215 -8.68 -14.13 -10.84
C LEU A 215 -7.38 -13.30 -10.73
N ALA A 216 -7.46 -11.98 -10.63
CA ALA A 216 -6.27 -11.14 -10.43
C ALA A 216 -5.55 -11.47 -9.12
N TYR A 217 -6.30 -11.77 -8.05
CA TYR A 217 -5.71 -12.15 -6.77
C TYR A 217 -5.07 -13.54 -6.82
N VAL A 218 -5.47 -14.42 -7.72
CA VAL A 218 -4.73 -15.66 -8.01
C VAL A 218 -3.37 -15.34 -8.63
N GLU A 219 -3.33 -14.41 -9.58
CA GLU A 219 -2.04 -13.97 -10.17
C GLU A 219 -1.15 -13.29 -9.13
N PHE A 220 -1.70 -12.42 -8.27
CA PHE A 220 -0.93 -11.82 -7.17
C PHE A 220 -0.41 -12.87 -6.20
N THR A 221 -1.21 -13.90 -5.90
CA THR A 221 -0.76 -15.04 -5.06
C THR A 221 0.46 -15.72 -5.64
N ARG A 222 0.49 -15.97 -6.96
CA ARG A 222 1.62 -16.62 -7.65
C ARG A 222 2.92 -15.83 -7.52
N LEU A 223 2.84 -14.50 -7.47
CA LEU A 223 4.00 -13.63 -7.35
C LEU A 223 4.43 -13.41 -5.90
N ILE A 224 3.46 -13.21 -5.00
CA ILE A 224 3.73 -12.78 -3.64
C ILE A 224 4.03 -13.95 -2.71
N LYS A 225 3.28 -15.05 -2.82
CA LYS A 225 3.39 -16.18 -1.88
C LYS A 225 4.79 -16.81 -1.82
N PRO A 226 5.47 -17.10 -2.94
CA PRO A 226 6.82 -17.69 -2.88
C PRO A 226 7.84 -16.78 -2.16
N VAL A 227 7.70 -15.46 -2.32
CA VAL A 227 8.53 -14.48 -1.64
C VAL A 227 8.25 -14.50 -0.13
N LEU A 228 6.98 -14.49 0.26
CA LEU A 228 6.60 -14.53 1.67
C LEU A 228 7.02 -15.84 2.35
N GLU A 229 6.91 -16.98 1.67
CA GLU A 229 7.38 -18.28 2.18
C GLU A 229 8.89 -18.30 2.43
N ARG A 230 9.68 -17.71 1.54
CA ARG A 230 11.13 -17.55 1.73
C ARG A 230 11.42 -16.66 2.93
N LEU A 231 10.86 -15.47 2.97
CA LEU A 231 11.07 -14.50 4.06
C LEU A 231 10.58 -15.05 5.41
N TRP A 232 9.48 -15.81 5.41
CA TRP A 232 8.98 -16.42 6.64
C TRP A 232 9.93 -17.48 7.21
N ARG A 233 10.56 -18.29 6.35
CA ARG A 233 11.62 -19.22 6.79
C ARG A 233 12.83 -18.50 7.36
N GLU A 234 13.26 -17.41 6.74
CA GLU A 234 14.37 -16.57 7.25
C GLU A 234 14.08 -16.03 8.66
N VAL A 235 12.88 -15.46 8.85
CA VAL A 235 12.44 -14.96 10.17
C VAL A 235 12.35 -16.09 11.22
N ALA A 236 11.86 -17.25 10.84
CA ALA A 236 11.75 -18.39 11.74
C ALA A 236 13.13 -18.94 12.19
N SER A 237 14.09 -18.99 11.27
CA SER A 237 15.46 -19.45 11.56
C SER A 237 16.20 -18.51 12.52
N VAL A 238 16.02 -17.20 12.39
CA VAL A 238 16.61 -16.19 13.29
C VAL A 238 16.05 -16.33 14.71
N ALA A 239 14.72 -16.55 14.83
CA ALA A 239 14.10 -16.76 16.14
C ALA A 239 14.65 -18.00 16.86
N GLN A 240 14.82 -19.12 16.16
CA GLN A 240 15.37 -20.35 16.72
C GLN A 240 16.84 -20.20 17.17
N ALA A 241 17.66 -19.50 16.37
CA ALA A 241 19.04 -19.24 16.72
C ALA A 241 19.16 -18.36 17.99
N GLY A 242 18.26 -17.39 18.17
CA GLY A 242 18.19 -16.55 19.37
C GLY A 242 17.83 -17.35 20.63
N ASP A 243 16.84 -18.25 20.53
CA ASP A 243 16.44 -19.10 21.67
C ASP A 243 17.51 -20.09 22.08
N THR A 244 18.28 -20.63 21.13
CA THR A 244 19.39 -21.58 21.43
C THR A 244 20.55 -20.86 22.11
N ALA A 245 20.83 -19.61 21.75
CA ALA A 245 21.89 -18.81 22.39
C ALA A 245 21.52 -18.33 23.81
N ALA A 246 20.24 -18.28 24.13
CA ALA A 246 19.74 -17.85 25.44
C ALA A 246 19.62 -18.96 26.48
N GLN A 247 19.81 -20.24 26.11
CA GLN A 247 19.82 -21.35 27.07
C GLN A 247 21.17 -21.38 27.83
N PRO A 248 21.20 -21.20 29.18
CA PRO A 248 22.43 -21.35 29.95
C PRO A 248 22.93 -22.79 29.81
N GLN A 249 24.21 -22.95 29.43
CA GLN A 249 24.90 -24.24 29.48
C GLN A 249 24.76 -24.80 30.90
N ARG A 250 24.00 -25.90 31.05
CA ARG A 250 23.99 -26.65 32.29
C ARG A 250 25.42 -27.16 32.51
N SER A 251 26.09 -26.63 33.52
CA SER A 251 27.36 -27.17 33.98
C SER A 251 27.17 -28.66 34.30
N PRO A 252 28.12 -29.56 33.93
CA PRO A 252 28.03 -30.96 34.31
C PRO A 252 28.08 -31.06 35.82
N GLU A 253 27.02 -31.60 36.39
CA GLU A 253 26.93 -31.92 37.83
C GLU A 253 28.09 -32.83 38.22
N SER A 254 28.98 -32.34 39.09
CA SER A 254 30.11 -33.11 39.60
C SER A 254 29.59 -34.31 40.36
N ALA A 255 29.92 -35.51 39.88
CA ALA A 255 29.60 -36.76 40.55
C ALA A 255 30.19 -36.79 41.97
N PRO A 256 29.47 -37.27 42.98
CA PRO A 256 30.00 -37.38 44.33
C PRO A 256 31.07 -38.47 44.37
N ASN A 257 32.27 -38.07 44.81
CA ASN A 257 33.32 -38.99 45.17
C ASN A 257 32.89 -39.93 46.35
N LYS A 258 32.94 -41.20 46.08
CA LYS A 258 32.85 -42.25 47.13
C LYS A 258 34.21 -42.46 47.79
#